data_cc66e77ee933173efcf2156ff3db64ce
#
_entry.id   cc66e77ee933173efcf2156ff3db64ce
#
_cell.length_a   1.000
_cell.length_b   1.000
_cell.length_c   1.000
_cell.angle_alpha   90.00
_cell.angle_beta   90.00
_cell.angle_gamma   90.00
#
_symmetry.space_group_name_H-M   'P 1'
#
loop_
_entity.id
_entity.type
_entity.pdbx_description
1 polymer ?
#
loop_
_entity_poly.entity_id
_entity_poly.type
_entity_poly.pdbx_seq_one_letter_code
_entity_poly.pdbx_strand_id
1 'polypeptide(L)'
;MSVLPIITWPDVRLQTECAAVEAIGPEIEQLVGDMFETMYTAPGRGLAASQVGVMRRLFVMDATWKEGDMKPLVCINPSIVPLSDAQSTNEEACLSIVGVSADVSRPNAIELSYTGLNGKRVTAVIEGFAAVCAQHEMDHLDGRVIFDHLGAPERAALEAKYKEII
;
A
#
# COMPACT_ATOMS: atom_id res chain seq x y z
N MET A 1 3.94 -9.71 18.59
CA MET A 1 3.87 -9.37 17.15
C MET A 1 4.24 -10.58 16.32
N SER A 2 3.63 -10.74 15.18
CA SER A 2 3.82 -11.92 14.33
C SER A 2 3.99 -11.51 12.88
N VAL A 3 4.75 -12.29 12.12
CA VAL A 3 4.83 -12.16 10.67
C VAL A 3 3.65 -12.91 10.07
N LEU A 4 2.83 -12.20 9.29
CA LEU A 4 1.65 -12.76 8.65
C LEU A 4 1.97 -13.22 7.22
N PRO A 5 1.31 -14.27 6.70
CA PRO A 5 1.45 -14.62 5.29
C PRO A 5 0.96 -13.49 4.39
N ILE A 6 1.76 -13.14 3.38
CA ILE A 6 1.37 -12.15 2.38
C ILE A 6 0.64 -12.85 1.24
N ILE A 7 -0.55 -12.37 0.94
CA ILE A 7 -1.37 -12.85 -0.17
C ILE A 7 -0.75 -12.38 -1.48
N THR A 8 -0.73 -13.23 -2.49
CA THR A 8 -0.15 -12.94 -3.79
C THR A 8 -1.19 -12.91 -4.90
N TRP A 9 -0.95 -12.07 -5.90
CA TRP A 9 -1.75 -11.99 -7.11
C TRP A 9 -1.80 -13.37 -7.81
N PRO A 10 -2.91 -13.85 -8.34
CA PRO A 10 -4.17 -13.14 -8.57
C PRO A 10 -5.29 -13.40 -7.54
N ASP A 11 -4.97 -13.51 -6.28
CA ASP A 11 -5.98 -13.71 -5.24
C ASP A 11 -7.08 -12.64 -5.34
N VAL A 12 -8.33 -13.05 -5.28
CA VAL A 12 -9.49 -12.16 -5.45
C VAL A 12 -9.54 -11.05 -4.39
N ARG A 13 -8.98 -11.28 -3.21
CA ARG A 13 -8.94 -10.26 -2.14
C ARG A 13 -8.14 -9.03 -2.53
N LEU A 14 -7.13 -9.18 -3.39
CA LEU A 14 -6.35 -8.06 -3.93
C LEU A 14 -7.13 -7.26 -4.98
N GLN A 15 -8.25 -7.77 -5.44
CA GLN A 15 -9.12 -7.16 -6.44
C GLN A 15 -10.44 -6.67 -5.84
N THR A 16 -10.54 -6.66 -4.51
CA THR A 16 -11.77 -6.35 -3.78
C THR A 16 -11.58 -5.08 -2.95
N GLU A 17 -12.54 -4.19 -3.01
CA GLU A 17 -12.55 -2.97 -2.20
C GLU A 17 -12.71 -3.33 -0.73
N CYS A 18 -11.90 -2.71 0.13
CA CYS A 18 -11.93 -2.94 1.56
C CYS A 18 -13.00 -2.09 2.25
N ALA A 19 -13.53 -2.61 3.36
CA ALA A 19 -14.52 -1.92 4.17
C ALA A 19 -13.84 -1.01 5.21
N ALA A 20 -14.51 0.08 5.58
CA ALA A 20 -14.02 0.99 6.61
C ALA A 20 -13.79 0.26 7.94
N VAL A 21 -12.81 0.74 8.70
CA VAL A 21 -12.60 0.35 10.08
C VAL A 21 -13.62 1.12 10.94
N GLU A 22 -14.48 0.40 11.65
CA GLU A 22 -15.54 1.02 12.46
C GLU A 22 -15.08 1.41 13.85
N ALA A 23 -14.19 0.61 14.45
CA ALA A 23 -13.67 0.87 15.78
C ALA A 23 -12.19 0.50 15.87
N ILE A 24 -11.43 1.32 16.58
CA ILE A 24 -10.00 1.09 16.83
C ILE A 24 -9.87 0.52 18.24
N GLY A 25 -9.67 -0.78 18.33
CA GLY A 25 -9.53 -1.49 19.59
C GLY A 25 -8.33 -2.44 19.55
N PRO A 26 -8.24 -3.35 20.54
CA PRO A 26 -7.10 -4.27 20.65
C PRO A 26 -6.83 -5.09 19.39
N GLU A 27 -7.87 -5.47 18.64
CA GLU A 27 -7.73 -6.23 17.40
C GLU A 27 -7.01 -5.43 16.33
N ILE A 28 -7.32 -4.14 16.18
CA ILE A 28 -6.67 -3.26 15.22
C ILE A 28 -5.23 -2.97 15.65
N GLU A 29 -5.00 -2.75 16.94
CA GLU A 29 -3.65 -2.55 17.48
C GLU A 29 -2.76 -3.76 17.24
N GLN A 30 -3.28 -4.96 17.47
CA GLN A 30 -2.56 -6.21 17.19
C GLN A 30 -2.27 -6.37 15.70
N LEU A 31 -3.26 -6.12 14.86
CA LEU A 31 -3.10 -6.20 13.41
C LEU A 31 -2.03 -5.25 12.90
N VAL A 32 -2.03 -4.01 13.37
CA VAL A 32 -1.03 -3.00 12.99
C VAL A 32 0.37 -3.45 13.37
N GLY A 33 0.55 -3.96 14.59
CA GLY A 33 1.83 -4.51 15.04
C GLY A 33 2.32 -5.65 14.16
N ASP A 34 1.44 -6.59 13.84
CA ASP A 34 1.75 -7.73 12.96
C ASP A 34 2.05 -7.26 11.53
N MET A 35 1.34 -6.25 11.04
CA MET A 35 1.59 -5.69 9.71
C MET A 35 2.95 -5.01 9.62
N PHE A 36 3.36 -4.24 10.63
CA PHE A 36 4.70 -3.65 10.64
C PHE A 36 5.78 -4.73 10.65
N GLU A 37 5.63 -5.74 11.48
CA GLU A 37 6.61 -6.83 11.52
C GLU A 37 6.70 -7.56 10.19
N THR A 38 5.57 -7.82 9.58
CA THR A 38 5.49 -8.45 8.24
C THR A 38 6.15 -7.58 7.19
N MET A 39 5.85 -6.27 7.19
CA MET A 39 6.41 -5.30 6.25
C MET A 39 7.93 -5.23 6.35
N TYR A 40 8.46 -5.06 7.56
CA TYR A 40 9.91 -4.96 7.76
C TYR A 40 10.65 -6.26 7.44
N THR A 41 10.02 -7.40 7.71
CA THR A 41 10.61 -8.72 7.43
C THR A 41 10.63 -9.03 5.93
N ALA A 42 9.65 -8.56 5.16
CA ALA A 42 9.50 -8.87 3.72
C ALA A 42 10.67 -8.51 2.82
N PRO A 43 11.51 -7.47 2.92
CA PRO A 43 11.35 -6.15 3.50
C PRO A 43 10.66 -5.18 2.53
N GLY A 44 9.63 -4.53 2.98
CA GLY A 44 8.87 -3.55 2.22
C GLY A 44 8.84 -2.18 2.87
N ARG A 45 8.27 -1.20 2.16
CA ARG A 45 8.11 0.17 2.66
C ARG A 45 6.64 0.52 2.94
N GLY A 46 5.73 -0.35 2.57
CA GLY A 46 4.31 -0.23 2.83
C GLY A 46 3.63 -1.59 2.78
N LEU A 47 2.49 -1.69 3.45
CA LEU A 47 1.67 -2.89 3.45
C LEU A 47 0.23 -2.54 3.78
N ALA A 48 -0.69 -2.95 2.91
CA ALA A 48 -2.12 -2.79 3.13
C ALA A 48 -2.71 -4.02 3.82
N ALA A 49 -3.75 -3.82 4.60
CA ALA A 49 -4.40 -4.90 5.34
C ALA A 49 -4.91 -6.03 4.42
N SER A 50 -5.40 -5.70 3.24
CA SER A 50 -5.84 -6.70 2.26
C SER A 50 -4.73 -7.66 1.85
N GLN A 51 -3.48 -7.21 1.85
CA GLN A 51 -2.33 -8.05 1.50
C GLN A 51 -2.03 -9.14 2.55
N VAL A 52 -2.60 -9.03 3.72
CA VAL A 52 -2.56 -10.08 4.75
C VAL A 52 -3.94 -10.69 5.04
N GLY A 53 -4.88 -10.47 4.13
CA GLY A 53 -6.19 -11.10 4.18
C GLY A 53 -7.24 -10.40 5.03
N VAL A 54 -6.95 -9.22 5.54
CA VAL A 54 -7.88 -8.43 6.33
C VAL A 54 -8.49 -7.33 5.45
N MET A 55 -9.76 -7.47 5.13
CA MET A 55 -10.45 -6.60 4.18
C MET A 55 -10.97 -5.32 4.85
N ARG A 56 -10.06 -4.56 5.43
CA ARG A 56 -10.34 -3.30 6.11
C ARG A 56 -9.45 -2.18 5.55
N ARG A 57 -9.98 -0.96 5.58
CA ARG A 57 -9.29 0.22 5.03
C ARG A 57 -8.24 0.73 6.00
N LEU A 58 -7.13 0.05 6.03
CA LEU A 58 -5.94 0.51 6.74
C LEU A 58 -4.67 0.04 6.05
N PHE A 59 -3.64 0.85 6.09
CA PHE A 59 -2.30 0.45 5.69
C PHE A 59 -1.26 1.00 6.65
N VAL A 60 -0.08 0.39 6.63
CA VAL A 60 1.10 0.89 7.32
C VAL A 60 2.16 1.22 6.28
N MET A 61 3.03 2.18 6.58
CA MET A 61 4.17 2.50 5.75
C MET A 61 5.33 3.07 6.56
N ASP A 62 6.51 2.93 6.00
CA ASP A 62 7.73 3.57 6.50
C ASP A 62 8.62 3.80 5.28
N ALA A 63 8.52 4.98 4.68
CA ALA A 63 9.10 5.25 3.36
C ALA A 63 10.62 5.35 3.37
N THR A 64 11.24 5.66 4.50
CA THR A 64 12.66 5.97 4.61
C THR A 64 13.45 5.08 5.57
N TRP A 65 12.85 4.00 6.06
CA TRP A 65 13.53 3.17 7.06
C TRP A 65 14.79 2.49 6.55
N LYS A 66 14.83 2.15 5.25
CA LYS A 66 16.01 1.49 4.65
C LYS A 66 17.22 2.43 4.55
N GLU A 67 16.98 3.72 4.58
CA GLU A 67 18.01 4.77 4.63
C GLU A 67 18.40 5.13 6.07
N GLY A 68 17.88 4.42 7.06
CA GLY A 68 18.18 4.66 8.48
C GLY A 68 17.32 5.72 9.14
N ASP A 69 16.31 6.24 8.46
CA ASP A 69 15.39 7.27 8.96
C ASP A 69 14.00 6.69 9.14
N MET A 70 13.75 6.05 10.28
CA MET A 70 12.49 5.38 10.55
C MET A 70 11.37 6.39 10.84
N LYS A 71 10.32 6.33 10.03
CA LYS A 71 9.11 7.15 10.16
C LYS A 71 7.87 6.29 9.95
N PRO A 72 7.59 5.34 10.87
CA PRO A 72 6.44 4.46 10.74
C PRO A 72 5.13 5.26 10.79
N LEU A 73 4.22 4.93 9.90
CA LEU A 73 2.93 5.61 9.78
C LEU A 73 1.81 4.59 9.68
N VAL A 74 0.77 4.79 10.47
CA VAL A 74 -0.46 3.98 10.44
C VAL A 74 -1.57 4.84 9.87
N CYS A 75 -2.19 4.39 8.79
CA CYS A 75 -3.27 5.11 8.12
C CYS A 75 -4.56 4.29 8.16
N ILE A 76 -5.48 4.69 9.02
CA ILE A 76 -6.80 4.06 9.15
C ILE A 76 -7.82 4.95 8.47
N ASN A 77 -8.66 4.34 7.63
CA ASN A 77 -9.66 5.04 6.82
C ASN A 77 -9.06 6.23 6.06
N PRO A 78 -7.98 6.00 5.28
CA PRO A 78 -7.29 7.09 4.60
C PRO A 78 -8.09 7.66 3.45
N SER A 79 -7.83 8.93 3.14
CA SER A 79 -8.27 9.57 1.90
C SER A 79 -7.13 10.39 1.32
N ILE A 80 -7.07 10.47 0.00
CA ILE A 80 -6.00 11.13 -0.73
C ILE A 80 -6.59 12.10 -1.74
N VAL A 81 -6.05 13.32 -1.76
CA VAL A 81 -6.38 14.34 -2.75
C VAL A 81 -5.09 14.81 -3.41
N PRO A 82 -4.98 14.76 -4.74
CA PRO A 82 -3.82 15.34 -5.43
C PRO A 82 -3.77 16.85 -5.20
N LEU A 83 -2.55 17.39 -4.99
CA LEU A 83 -2.37 18.84 -4.80
C LEU A 83 -2.26 19.61 -6.11
N SER A 84 -1.92 18.94 -7.21
CA SER A 84 -1.80 19.55 -8.53
C SER A 84 -1.90 18.47 -9.62
N ASP A 85 -1.84 18.91 -10.88
CA ASP A 85 -1.80 18.00 -12.02
C ASP A 85 -0.39 17.44 -12.29
N ALA A 86 0.62 17.90 -11.56
CA ALA A 86 1.98 17.44 -11.72
C ALA A 86 2.11 15.99 -11.31
N GLN A 87 2.68 15.18 -12.20
CA GLN A 87 2.88 13.75 -11.99
C GLN A 87 4.36 13.37 -12.09
N SER A 88 4.69 12.26 -11.44
CA SER A 88 5.98 11.60 -11.61
C SER A 88 5.76 10.15 -11.99
N THR A 89 6.68 9.62 -12.78
CA THR A 89 6.67 8.21 -13.18
C THR A 89 7.82 7.51 -12.47
N ASN A 90 7.50 6.45 -11.74
CA ASN A 90 8.49 5.68 -10.99
C ASN A 90 8.26 4.19 -11.20
N GLU A 91 9.34 3.43 -11.13
CA GLU A 91 9.26 1.97 -11.11
C GLU A 91 8.73 1.52 -9.73
N GLU A 92 7.65 0.75 -9.75
CA GLU A 92 7.04 0.21 -8.54
C GLU A 92 7.06 -1.31 -8.54
N ALA A 93 7.40 -1.85 -7.38
CA ALA A 93 7.28 -3.28 -7.08
C ALA A 93 6.26 -3.47 -5.96
N CYS A 94 5.72 -4.66 -5.83
CA CYS A 94 4.70 -4.98 -4.85
C CYS A 94 5.01 -6.30 -4.14
N LEU A 95 4.86 -6.32 -2.82
CA LEU A 95 5.08 -7.56 -2.03
C LEU A 95 4.12 -8.69 -2.43
N SER A 96 2.98 -8.34 -3.02
CA SER A 96 1.98 -9.31 -3.52
C SER A 96 2.20 -9.73 -4.97
N ILE A 97 3.15 -9.11 -5.67
CA ILE A 97 3.48 -9.40 -7.08
C ILE A 97 5.01 -9.49 -7.18
N VAL A 98 5.54 -10.60 -6.71
CA VAL A 98 6.99 -10.78 -6.56
C VAL A 98 7.66 -11.02 -7.92
N GLY A 99 8.81 -10.39 -8.14
CA GLY A 99 9.69 -10.67 -9.29
C GLY A 99 9.43 -9.80 -10.52
N VAL A 100 8.43 -8.96 -10.52
CA VAL A 100 8.17 -7.99 -11.59
C VAL A 100 7.93 -6.60 -11.02
N SER A 101 8.16 -5.59 -11.85
CA SER A 101 7.90 -4.19 -11.51
C SER A 101 7.24 -3.50 -12.69
N ALA A 102 6.62 -2.36 -12.45
CA ALA A 102 5.96 -1.57 -13.49
C ALA A 102 6.26 -0.09 -13.30
N ASP A 103 6.35 0.64 -14.40
CA ASP A 103 6.40 2.11 -14.36
C ASP A 103 5.00 2.64 -14.17
N VAL A 104 4.79 3.35 -13.08
CA VAL A 104 3.49 3.90 -12.72
C VAL A 104 3.61 5.42 -12.58
N SER A 105 2.70 6.15 -13.23
CA SER A 105 2.60 7.60 -13.10
C SER A 105 1.57 7.97 -12.05
N ARG A 106 1.97 8.82 -11.11
CA ARG A 106 1.12 9.25 -10.00
C ARG A 106 1.30 10.74 -9.73
N PRO A 107 0.29 11.41 -9.14
CA PRO A 107 0.51 12.74 -8.56
C PRO A 107 1.75 12.74 -7.66
N ASN A 108 2.62 13.73 -7.83
CA ASN A 108 3.90 13.79 -7.09
C ASN A 108 3.77 14.41 -5.70
N ALA A 109 2.64 15.04 -5.41
CA ALA A 109 2.31 15.59 -4.10
C ALA A 109 0.82 15.40 -3.82
N ILE A 110 0.51 15.01 -2.60
CA ILE A 110 -0.86 14.67 -2.18
C ILE A 110 -1.16 15.28 -0.81
N GLU A 111 -2.43 15.48 -0.56
CA GLU A 111 -2.95 15.69 0.78
C GLU A 111 -3.50 14.35 1.27
N LEU A 112 -2.88 13.79 2.30
CA LEU A 112 -3.27 12.52 2.91
C LEU A 112 -3.99 12.81 4.22
N SER A 113 -5.22 12.34 4.33
CA SER A 113 -5.99 12.38 5.57
C SER A 113 -6.18 10.95 6.08
N TYR A 114 -6.00 10.75 7.36
CA TYR A 114 -6.13 9.42 7.97
C TYR A 114 -6.40 9.52 9.46
N THR A 115 -6.88 8.45 10.05
CA THR A 115 -7.00 8.30 11.50
C THR A 115 -5.84 7.46 12.00
N GLY A 116 -5.14 7.94 13.01
CA GLY A 116 -4.06 7.20 13.68
C GLY A 116 -4.60 6.21 14.71
N LEU A 117 -3.72 5.38 15.28
CA LEU A 117 -4.10 4.43 16.34
C LEU A 117 -4.69 5.10 17.57
N ASN A 118 -4.34 6.36 17.82
CA ASN A 118 -4.90 7.16 18.92
C ASN A 118 -6.33 7.66 18.65
N GLY A 119 -6.91 7.32 17.51
CA GLY A 119 -8.24 7.74 17.10
C GLY A 119 -8.35 9.17 16.57
N LYS A 120 -7.23 9.88 16.45
CA LYS A 120 -7.22 11.27 15.97
C LYS A 120 -7.10 11.33 14.45
N ARG A 121 -7.90 12.21 13.83
CA ARG A 121 -7.81 12.47 12.39
C ARG A 121 -6.67 13.45 12.10
N VAL A 122 -5.83 13.11 11.15
CA VAL A 122 -4.67 13.90 10.73
C VAL A 122 -4.78 14.17 9.24
N THR A 123 -4.39 15.36 8.82
CA THR A 123 -4.24 15.72 7.41
C THR A 123 -2.82 16.26 7.21
N ALA A 124 -2.10 15.72 6.25
CA ALA A 124 -0.73 16.08 5.98
C ALA A 124 -0.45 16.17 4.48
N VAL A 125 0.41 17.09 4.08
CA VAL A 125 0.95 17.17 2.72
C VAL A 125 2.14 16.23 2.64
N ILE A 126 2.13 15.34 1.65
CA ILE A 126 3.18 14.34 1.43
C ILE A 126 3.64 14.44 0.00
N GLU A 127 4.95 14.40 -0.21
CA GLU A 127 5.61 14.56 -1.50
C GLU A 127 6.61 13.43 -1.76
N GLY A 128 7.03 13.31 -3.01
CA GLY A 128 8.09 12.41 -3.42
C GLY A 128 7.76 10.95 -3.20
N PHE A 129 8.74 10.16 -2.78
CA PHE A 129 8.59 8.71 -2.63
C PHE A 129 7.53 8.32 -1.59
N ALA A 130 7.40 9.08 -0.51
CA ALA A 130 6.36 8.83 0.50
C ALA A 130 4.95 8.97 -0.10
N ALA A 131 4.75 9.93 -1.01
CA ALA A 131 3.48 10.07 -1.73
C ALA A 131 3.22 8.88 -2.66
N VAL A 132 4.25 8.36 -3.32
CA VAL A 132 4.15 7.15 -4.15
C VAL A 132 3.73 5.96 -3.29
N CYS A 133 4.39 5.74 -2.16
CA CYS A 133 4.05 4.66 -1.23
C CYS A 133 2.60 4.75 -0.75
N ALA A 134 2.18 5.90 -0.28
CA ALA A 134 0.81 6.07 0.23
C ALA A 134 -0.24 5.78 -0.85
N GLN A 135 -0.02 6.23 -2.07
CA GLN A 135 -0.95 6.00 -3.18
C GLN A 135 -0.97 4.52 -3.61
N HIS A 136 0.18 3.85 -3.58
CA HIS A 136 0.27 2.42 -3.87
C HIS A 136 -0.55 1.61 -2.84
N GLU A 137 -0.41 1.91 -1.55
CA GLU A 137 -1.18 1.22 -0.50
C GLU A 137 -2.66 1.56 -0.55
N MET A 138 -3.00 2.81 -0.88
CA MET A 138 -4.39 3.21 -1.07
C MET A 138 -5.06 2.43 -2.20
N ASP A 139 -4.35 2.18 -3.29
CA ASP A 139 -4.84 1.37 -4.40
C ASP A 139 -5.27 -0.02 -3.90
N HIS A 140 -4.48 -0.66 -3.05
CA HIS A 140 -4.84 -1.96 -2.48
C HIS A 140 -6.16 -1.91 -1.73
N LEU A 141 -6.44 -0.83 -1.02
CA LEU A 141 -7.71 -0.65 -0.30
C LEU A 141 -8.89 -0.50 -1.26
N ASP A 142 -8.63 -0.03 -2.48
CA ASP A 142 -9.63 0.13 -3.54
C ASP A 142 -9.68 -1.10 -4.47
N GLY A 143 -8.98 -2.17 -4.15
CA GLY A 143 -8.95 -3.39 -4.95
C GLY A 143 -8.12 -3.27 -6.22
N ARG A 144 -7.13 -2.38 -6.25
CA ARG A 144 -6.26 -2.12 -7.39
C ARG A 144 -4.82 -2.50 -7.10
N VAL A 145 -4.09 -2.86 -8.15
CA VAL A 145 -2.67 -3.20 -8.09
C VAL A 145 -1.91 -2.48 -9.21
N ILE A 146 -0.58 -2.65 -9.25
CA ILE A 146 0.25 -1.98 -10.26
C ILE A 146 -0.17 -2.31 -11.70
N PHE A 147 -0.67 -3.52 -11.96
CA PHE A 147 -1.17 -3.89 -13.28
C PHE A 147 -2.30 -2.98 -13.78
N ASP A 148 -3.10 -2.44 -12.87
CA ASP A 148 -4.26 -1.60 -13.21
C ASP A 148 -3.86 -0.23 -13.76
N HIS A 149 -2.60 0.15 -13.65
CA HIS A 149 -2.06 1.39 -14.18
C HIS A 149 -1.46 1.26 -15.58
N LEU A 150 -1.42 0.03 -16.12
CA LEU A 150 -0.80 -0.26 -17.41
C LEU A 150 -1.84 -0.30 -18.53
N GLY A 151 -1.41 0.07 -19.74
CA GLY A 151 -2.19 -0.17 -20.95
C GLY A 151 -2.32 -1.68 -21.22
N ALA A 152 -3.34 -2.07 -21.99
CA ALA A 152 -3.65 -3.49 -22.22
C ALA A 152 -2.47 -4.34 -22.72
N PRO A 153 -1.66 -3.88 -23.71
CA PRO A 153 -0.51 -4.68 -24.19
C PRO A 153 0.57 -4.84 -23.13
N GLU A 154 0.89 -3.77 -22.41
CA GLU A 154 1.91 -3.76 -21.37
C GLU A 154 1.49 -4.62 -20.18
N ARG A 155 0.22 -4.51 -19.79
CA ARG A 155 -0.36 -5.35 -18.74
C ARG A 155 -0.27 -6.83 -19.09
N ALA A 156 -0.70 -7.20 -20.29
CA ALA A 156 -0.67 -8.60 -20.75
C ALA A 156 0.75 -9.17 -20.75
N ALA A 157 1.74 -8.39 -21.21
CA ALA A 157 3.13 -8.80 -21.24
C ALA A 157 3.68 -9.00 -19.82
N LEU A 158 3.37 -8.09 -18.90
CA LEU A 158 3.87 -8.16 -17.53
C LEU A 158 3.19 -9.29 -16.74
N GLU A 159 1.90 -9.49 -16.92
CA GLU A 159 1.17 -10.61 -16.31
C GLU A 159 1.71 -11.97 -16.80
N ALA A 160 2.04 -12.07 -18.09
CA ALA A 160 2.64 -13.28 -18.64
C ALA A 160 4.02 -13.56 -18.02
N LYS A 161 4.83 -12.53 -17.86
CA LYS A 161 6.14 -12.63 -17.20
C LYS A 161 5.99 -13.08 -15.75
N TYR A 162 5.01 -12.52 -15.05
CA TYR A 162 4.71 -12.88 -13.66
C TYR A 162 4.31 -14.36 -13.54
N LYS A 163 3.46 -14.85 -14.45
CA LYS A 163 3.02 -16.27 -14.46
C LYS A 163 4.17 -17.24 -14.65
N GLU A 164 5.23 -16.85 -15.34
CA GLU A 164 6.43 -17.68 -15.52
C GLU A 164 7.23 -17.81 -14.22
N ILE A 165 7.09 -16.85 -13.31
CA ILE A 165 7.84 -16.79 -12.05
C ILE A 165 7.15 -17.62 -10.95
N ILE A 166 5.82 -17.64 -10.93
CA ILE A 166 5.04 -18.32 -9.89
C ILE A 166 4.76 -19.79 -10.18
#